data_1f5afc2b4db77a276b46fbed4ba3363e
#
_entry.id   1f5afc2b4db77a276b46fbed4ba3363e
#
_cell.length_a   1.000
_cell.length_b   1.000
_cell.length_c   1.000
_cell.angle_alpha   90.00
_cell.angle_beta   90.00
_cell.angle_gamma   90.00
#
_symmetry.space_group_name_H-M   'P 1'
#
loop_
_entity.id
_entity.type
_entity.pdbx_description
1 polymer ?
#
loop_
_entity_poly.entity_id
_entity_poly.type
_entity_poly.pdbx_seq_one_letter_code
_entity_poly.pdbx_strand_id
1 'polypeptide(L)'
;MSPCRAHCYNAATPRFGPKQADPLTQPFYQGREFNRMNYPHPIIAREGWPFLGIAVAVALVVHFMAGVFWAAPFWVIALFVLQFFRDPPREVPQQANAVLSPADGRIVAIETTQDPYAGREALKISVFMNVFNVHSNRAPVDGTVTKVEYFPGRFFNADLDKASLENERNALVIDVGGQIVTSVQVAGLIARRILCYVKAGDRLTRGQRYGFIRFGSRVDVYLPLGSRPRVAIGDKVSATSTILAEL
;
A
#
# COMPACT_ATOMS: atom_id res chain seq x y z
N MET A 1 -4.98 -70.49 -11.92
CA MET A 1 -5.20 -69.52 -10.83
C MET A 1 -3.95 -68.67 -10.76
N SER A 2 -3.98 -67.50 -11.42
CA SER A 2 -2.86 -66.51 -11.40
C SER A 2 -3.32 -65.27 -10.66
N PRO A 3 -2.49 -64.67 -9.76
CA PRO A 3 -2.87 -63.44 -9.08
C PRO A 3 -2.53 -62.20 -9.92
N CYS A 4 -3.50 -61.29 -10.03
CA CYS A 4 -3.37 -59.95 -10.59
C CYS A 4 -2.33 -59.13 -9.86
N ARG A 5 -1.35 -58.58 -10.58
CA ARG A 5 -0.44 -57.52 -10.12
C ARG A 5 -1.14 -56.16 -10.27
N ALA A 6 -1.41 -55.49 -9.15
CA ALA A 6 -1.80 -54.09 -9.12
C ALA A 6 -0.58 -53.20 -9.38
N HIS A 7 -0.61 -52.43 -10.46
CA HIS A 7 0.36 -51.34 -10.73
C HIS A 7 -0.08 -50.10 -9.96
N CYS A 8 0.65 -49.78 -8.90
CA CYS A 8 0.54 -48.47 -8.27
C CYS A 8 1.25 -47.42 -9.14
N TYR A 9 0.48 -46.54 -9.77
CA TYR A 9 1.00 -45.31 -10.37
C TYR A 9 1.31 -44.33 -9.28
N ASN A 10 2.60 -44.11 -9.01
CA ASN A 10 3.11 -42.98 -8.24
C ASN A 10 3.02 -41.71 -9.09
N ALA A 11 1.96 -40.93 -8.91
CA ALA A 11 1.90 -39.57 -9.42
C ALA A 11 2.78 -38.67 -8.54
N ALA A 12 3.99 -38.38 -9.02
CA ALA A 12 4.86 -37.37 -8.42
C ALA A 12 4.25 -35.99 -8.62
N THR A 13 3.78 -35.38 -7.54
CA THR A 13 3.42 -33.96 -7.50
C THR A 13 4.65 -33.09 -7.80
N PRO A 14 4.59 -32.15 -8.74
CA PRO A 14 5.71 -31.23 -8.97
C PRO A 14 5.86 -30.30 -7.76
N ARG A 15 6.97 -30.44 -7.04
CA ARG A 15 7.39 -29.43 -6.03
C ARG A 15 7.78 -28.17 -6.78
N PHE A 16 6.92 -27.17 -6.78
CA PHE A 16 7.30 -25.81 -7.13
C PHE A 16 8.17 -25.26 -5.99
N GLY A 17 9.48 -25.39 -6.13
CA GLY A 17 10.43 -24.61 -5.32
C GLY A 17 10.28 -23.12 -5.62
N PRO A 18 10.62 -22.23 -4.67
CA PRO A 18 10.57 -20.80 -4.91
C PRO A 18 11.49 -20.46 -6.10
N LYS A 19 10.93 -19.97 -7.20
CA LYS A 19 11.71 -19.41 -8.31
C LYS A 19 12.50 -18.25 -7.74
N GLN A 20 13.83 -18.37 -7.72
CA GLN A 20 14.71 -17.23 -7.50
C GLN A 20 14.34 -16.14 -8.50
N ALA A 21 13.99 -14.96 -7.98
CA ALA A 21 13.69 -13.81 -8.80
C ALA A 21 14.94 -13.44 -9.60
N ASP A 22 14.78 -13.30 -10.91
CA ASP A 22 15.82 -12.88 -11.82
C ASP A 22 16.38 -11.50 -11.37
N PRO A 23 17.70 -11.32 -11.21
CA PRO A 23 18.30 -10.05 -10.80
C PRO A 23 17.94 -8.85 -11.68
N LEU A 24 17.48 -9.10 -12.92
CA LEU A 24 17.10 -8.06 -13.88
C LEU A 24 15.65 -7.56 -13.71
N THR A 25 14.82 -8.23 -12.89
CA THR A 25 13.44 -7.84 -12.62
C THR A 25 13.27 -7.12 -11.28
N GLN A 26 14.34 -6.92 -10.52
CA GLN A 26 14.29 -6.08 -9.34
C GLN A 26 14.06 -4.62 -9.73
N PRO A 27 13.01 -3.97 -9.20
CA PRO A 27 12.80 -2.56 -9.49
C PRO A 27 14.01 -1.76 -8.99
N PHE A 28 14.42 -0.78 -9.76
CA PHE A 28 15.60 0.10 -9.70
C PHE A 28 15.76 0.88 -8.38
N TYR A 29 15.76 0.18 -7.23
CA TYR A 29 15.83 0.75 -5.88
C TYR A 29 17.03 0.27 -5.07
N GLN A 30 18.12 -0.17 -5.74
CA GLN A 30 19.39 -0.35 -5.04
C GLN A 30 20.13 0.99 -4.96
N GLY A 31 20.26 1.51 -3.72
CA GLY A 31 21.37 2.37 -3.34
C GLY A 31 21.17 3.88 -3.38
N ARG A 32 19.99 4.41 -3.04
CA ARG A 32 20.00 5.72 -2.37
C ARG A 32 19.68 5.49 -0.91
N GLU A 33 20.64 5.79 -0.03
CA GLU A 33 20.36 6.05 1.36
C GLU A 33 19.27 7.14 1.40
N PHE A 34 18.01 6.73 1.53
CA PHE A 34 16.95 7.65 1.88
C PHE A 34 17.20 8.05 3.32
N ASN A 35 17.99 9.12 3.46
CA ASN A 35 18.17 9.84 4.69
C ASN A 35 16.82 9.87 5.41
N ARG A 36 16.79 9.39 6.65
CA ARG A 36 15.61 9.31 7.52
C ARG A 36 14.75 10.52 7.25
N MET A 37 13.57 10.34 6.68
CA MET A 37 12.66 11.46 6.47
C MET A 37 12.22 11.95 7.83
N ASN A 38 12.97 12.92 8.36
CA ASN A 38 12.58 13.64 9.55
C ASN A 38 11.24 14.33 9.25
N TYR A 39 10.24 14.04 10.05
CA TYR A 39 9.07 14.87 10.14
C TYR A 39 9.48 16.32 10.52
N PRO A 40 8.94 17.37 9.90
CA PRO A 40 7.83 17.40 8.96
C PRO A 40 8.28 17.20 7.50
N HIS A 41 7.61 16.29 6.79
CA HIS A 41 7.79 16.19 5.34
C HIS A 41 7.00 17.30 4.61
N PRO A 42 7.35 17.62 3.35
CA PRO A 42 6.68 18.66 2.61
C PRO A 42 5.20 18.33 2.39
N ILE A 43 4.34 19.36 2.41
CA ILE A 43 2.88 19.26 2.20
C ILE A 43 2.53 18.60 0.84
N ILE A 44 3.46 18.65 -0.11
CA ILE A 44 3.36 17.98 -1.40
C ILE A 44 4.38 16.85 -1.45
N ALA A 45 3.90 15.64 -1.73
CA ALA A 45 4.74 14.47 -1.88
C ALA A 45 5.79 14.67 -2.99
N ARG A 46 7.05 14.33 -2.69
CA ARG A 46 8.18 14.53 -3.62
C ARG A 46 7.96 13.86 -4.98
N GLU A 47 7.23 12.76 -4.99
CA GLU A 47 6.85 12.00 -6.18
C GLU A 47 5.97 12.80 -7.14
N GLY A 48 5.30 13.84 -6.66
CA GLY A 48 4.45 14.73 -7.44
C GLY A 48 5.18 15.89 -8.10
N TRP A 49 6.37 16.26 -7.64
CA TRP A 49 7.07 17.45 -8.12
C TRP A 49 7.31 17.48 -9.63
N PRO A 50 7.81 16.39 -10.28
CA PRO A 50 7.99 16.42 -11.72
C PRO A 50 6.66 16.52 -12.48
N PHE A 51 5.60 15.87 -12.01
CA PHE A 51 4.28 15.96 -12.63
C PHE A 51 3.67 17.35 -12.49
N LEU A 52 3.78 17.96 -11.32
CA LEU A 52 3.32 19.32 -11.07
C LEU A 52 4.10 20.33 -11.92
N GLY A 53 5.43 20.20 -11.97
CA GLY A 53 6.28 21.07 -12.80
C GLY A 53 5.91 21.00 -14.27
N ILE A 54 5.70 19.80 -14.82
CA ILE A 54 5.28 19.61 -16.23
C ILE A 54 3.88 20.20 -16.43
N ALA A 55 2.91 19.91 -15.57
CA ALA A 55 1.54 20.39 -15.70
C ALA A 55 1.47 21.91 -15.67
N VAL A 56 2.20 22.56 -14.77
CA VAL A 56 2.28 24.02 -14.67
C VAL A 56 2.98 24.61 -15.89
N ALA A 57 4.10 24.03 -16.35
CA ALA A 57 4.80 24.50 -17.53
C ALA A 57 3.92 24.46 -18.79
N VAL A 58 3.20 23.36 -19.01
CA VAL A 58 2.24 23.24 -20.13
C VAL A 58 1.12 24.27 -20.02
N ALA A 59 0.54 24.43 -18.81
CA ALA A 59 -0.51 25.42 -18.58
C ALA A 59 -0.03 26.85 -18.90
N LEU A 60 1.18 27.21 -18.50
CA LEU A 60 1.80 28.51 -18.80
C LEU A 60 2.04 28.71 -20.30
N VAL A 61 2.62 27.71 -20.98
CA VAL A 61 2.86 27.79 -22.43
C VAL A 61 1.54 28.03 -23.18
N VAL A 62 0.50 27.24 -22.89
CA VAL A 62 -0.81 27.43 -23.54
C VAL A 62 -1.42 28.78 -23.17
N HIS A 63 -1.27 29.24 -21.92
CA HIS A 63 -1.78 30.53 -21.46
C HIS A 63 -1.19 31.70 -22.28
N PHE A 64 0.13 31.71 -22.47
CA PHE A 64 0.80 32.78 -23.22
C PHE A 64 0.63 32.68 -24.74
N MET A 65 0.49 31.45 -25.28
CA MET A 65 0.34 31.26 -26.73
C MET A 65 -1.12 31.37 -27.23
N ALA A 66 -2.07 30.86 -26.45
CA ALA A 66 -3.48 30.73 -26.89
C ALA A 66 -4.47 31.45 -25.97
N GLY A 67 -4.02 32.04 -24.89
CA GLY A 67 -4.86 32.79 -23.94
C GLY A 67 -5.50 31.93 -22.85
N VAL A 68 -6.14 32.63 -21.90
CA VAL A 68 -6.68 32.05 -20.66
C VAL A 68 -7.76 30.98 -20.92
N PHE A 69 -8.59 31.18 -21.95
CA PHE A 69 -9.68 30.24 -22.24
C PHE A 69 -9.17 28.85 -22.60
N TRP A 70 -8.16 28.78 -23.46
CA TRP A 70 -7.54 27.51 -23.85
C TRP A 70 -6.60 26.93 -22.77
N ALA A 71 -6.06 27.75 -21.89
CA ALA A 71 -5.23 27.32 -20.77
C ALA A 71 -6.05 26.76 -19.59
N ALA A 72 -7.35 27.10 -19.47
CA ALA A 72 -8.17 26.70 -18.33
C ALA A 72 -8.18 25.19 -18.05
N PRO A 73 -8.33 24.27 -19.05
CA PRO A 73 -8.26 22.83 -18.80
C PRO A 73 -6.92 22.38 -18.23
N PHE A 74 -5.81 22.97 -18.67
CA PHE A 74 -4.47 22.62 -18.20
C PHE A 74 -4.23 23.11 -16.77
N TRP A 75 -4.78 24.25 -16.38
CA TRP A 75 -4.79 24.70 -14.99
C TRP A 75 -5.61 23.77 -14.08
N VAL A 76 -6.75 23.25 -14.56
CA VAL A 76 -7.53 22.24 -13.83
C VAL A 76 -6.70 20.96 -13.62
N ILE A 77 -5.97 20.52 -14.66
CA ILE A 77 -5.05 19.37 -14.54
C ILE A 77 -3.94 19.66 -13.50
N ALA A 78 -3.33 20.84 -13.53
CA ALA A 78 -2.29 21.21 -12.56
C ALA A 78 -2.83 21.22 -11.12
N LEU A 79 -4.04 21.74 -10.90
CA LEU A 79 -4.73 21.70 -9.61
C LEU A 79 -5.05 20.25 -9.17
N PHE A 80 -5.46 19.39 -10.11
CA PHE A 80 -5.69 17.98 -9.81
C PHE A 80 -4.40 17.27 -9.41
N VAL A 81 -3.27 17.52 -10.09
CA VAL A 81 -1.96 16.98 -9.75
C VAL A 81 -1.54 17.45 -8.36
N LEU A 82 -1.71 18.73 -8.05
CA LEU A 82 -1.44 19.29 -6.73
C LEU A 82 -2.29 18.60 -5.64
N GLN A 83 -3.58 18.47 -5.88
CA GLN A 83 -4.54 17.78 -5.01
C GLN A 83 -4.17 16.33 -4.77
N PHE A 84 -3.78 15.59 -5.83
CA PHE A 84 -3.44 14.17 -5.77
C PHE A 84 -2.17 13.90 -4.96
N PHE A 85 -1.14 14.72 -5.15
CA PHE A 85 0.14 14.56 -4.48
C PHE A 85 0.25 15.31 -3.14
N ARG A 86 -0.86 15.86 -2.61
CA ARG A 86 -0.85 16.48 -1.28
C ARG A 86 -0.54 15.43 -0.20
N ASP A 87 0.20 15.83 0.80
CA ASP A 87 0.53 14.98 1.96
C ASP A 87 0.51 15.84 3.24
N PRO A 88 -0.69 16.20 3.74
CA PRO A 88 -0.83 17.06 4.89
C PRO A 88 -0.30 16.40 6.16
N PRO A 89 0.26 17.19 7.10
CA PRO A 89 0.62 16.68 8.41
C PRO A 89 -0.63 16.16 9.13
N ARG A 90 -0.45 15.11 9.94
CA ARG A 90 -1.53 14.46 10.69
C ARG A 90 -1.11 14.26 12.13
N GLU A 91 -2.05 14.43 13.04
CA GLU A 91 -1.86 14.10 14.44
C GLU A 91 -1.88 12.59 14.66
N VAL A 92 -0.95 12.11 15.47
CA VAL A 92 -0.84 10.70 15.85
C VAL A 92 -1.56 10.51 17.19
N PRO A 93 -2.65 9.72 17.26
CA PRO A 93 -3.29 9.37 18.52
C PRO A 93 -2.32 8.72 19.51
N GLN A 94 -2.35 9.16 20.76
CA GLN A 94 -1.43 8.68 21.81
C GLN A 94 -1.92 7.39 22.50
N GLN A 95 -3.05 6.84 22.07
CA GLN A 95 -3.62 5.64 22.64
C GLN A 95 -2.65 4.44 22.50
N ALA A 96 -2.39 3.75 23.61
CA ALA A 96 -1.60 2.54 23.60
C ALA A 96 -2.32 1.44 22.79
N ASN A 97 -1.54 0.56 22.14
CA ASN A 97 -2.01 -0.55 21.32
C ASN A 97 -2.91 -0.16 20.13
N ALA A 98 -3.02 1.14 19.82
CA ALA A 98 -3.80 1.57 18.68
C ALA A 98 -3.11 1.21 17.35
N VAL A 99 -3.89 0.60 16.46
CA VAL A 99 -3.54 0.39 15.06
C VAL A 99 -4.14 1.52 14.25
N LEU A 100 -3.31 2.33 13.63
CA LEU A 100 -3.73 3.50 12.86
C LEU A 100 -4.04 3.14 11.41
N SER A 101 -4.92 3.91 10.77
CA SER A 101 -5.16 3.76 9.34
C SER A 101 -3.87 4.06 8.54
N PRO A 102 -3.43 3.13 7.68
CA PRO A 102 -2.26 3.33 6.84
C PRO A 102 -2.54 4.24 5.65
N ALA A 103 -3.80 4.55 5.35
CA ALA A 103 -4.23 5.30 4.18
C ALA A 103 -5.48 6.13 4.45
N ASP A 104 -5.70 7.17 3.65
CA ASP A 104 -6.99 7.85 3.55
C ASP A 104 -7.93 7.02 2.69
N GLY A 105 -9.18 6.88 3.09
CA GLY A 105 -10.10 6.14 2.25
C GLY A 105 -11.42 5.78 2.91
N ARG A 106 -11.95 4.64 2.49
CA ARG A 106 -13.16 4.02 3.03
C ARG A 106 -12.90 2.58 3.37
N ILE A 107 -13.41 2.11 4.50
CA ILE A 107 -13.38 0.70 4.88
C ILE A 107 -14.28 -0.09 3.94
N VAL A 108 -13.72 -1.07 3.24
CA VAL A 108 -14.45 -1.93 2.28
C VAL A 108 -14.58 -3.38 2.75
N ALA A 109 -13.70 -3.84 3.65
CA ALA A 109 -13.80 -5.17 4.24
C ALA A 109 -13.27 -5.18 5.69
N ILE A 110 -13.92 -5.97 6.52
CA ILE A 110 -13.48 -6.38 7.88
C ILE A 110 -13.85 -7.85 7.99
N GLU A 111 -12.85 -8.74 7.96
CA GLU A 111 -13.10 -10.18 7.94
C GLU A 111 -11.95 -10.96 8.56
N THR A 112 -12.25 -12.15 9.09
CA THR A 112 -11.23 -13.13 9.47
C THR A 112 -10.82 -13.94 8.26
N THR A 113 -9.52 -13.98 7.97
CA THR A 113 -8.97 -14.69 6.81
C THR A 113 -7.52 -15.11 7.06
N GLN A 114 -6.94 -15.84 6.12
CA GLN A 114 -5.51 -16.17 6.17
C GLN A 114 -4.66 -14.96 5.78
N ASP A 115 -3.64 -14.67 6.58
CA ASP A 115 -2.53 -13.77 6.22
C ASP A 115 -1.47 -14.60 5.48
N PRO A 116 -1.40 -14.53 4.14
CA PRO A 116 -0.49 -15.38 3.37
C PRO A 116 0.97 -14.98 3.52
N TYR A 117 1.26 -13.80 4.07
CA TYR A 117 2.60 -13.24 4.21
C TYR A 117 3.25 -13.65 5.54
N ALA A 118 2.43 -13.84 6.58
CA ALA A 118 2.84 -14.30 7.89
C ALA A 118 2.42 -15.75 8.20
N GLY A 119 1.65 -16.41 7.31
CA GLY A 119 1.26 -17.81 7.42
C GLY A 119 0.34 -18.11 8.61
N ARG A 120 -0.59 -17.20 8.93
CA ARG A 120 -1.48 -17.30 10.09
C ARG A 120 -2.89 -16.82 9.79
N GLU A 121 -3.86 -17.22 10.60
CA GLU A 121 -5.17 -16.57 10.62
C GLU A 121 -5.06 -15.15 11.19
N ALA A 122 -5.81 -14.22 10.62
CA ALA A 122 -5.76 -12.81 10.97
C ALA A 122 -7.10 -12.12 10.75
N LEU A 123 -7.33 -11.05 11.50
CA LEU A 123 -8.36 -10.07 11.21
C LEU A 123 -7.83 -9.13 10.11
N LYS A 124 -8.47 -9.14 8.94
CA LYS A 124 -8.15 -8.24 7.83
C LYS A 124 -9.08 -7.03 7.85
N ILE A 125 -8.51 -5.83 7.76
CA ILE A 125 -9.22 -4.57 7.54
C ILE A 125 -8.68 -3.94 6.26
N SER A 126 -9.57 -3.67 5.28
CA SER A 126 -9.21 -3.14 3.97
C SER A 126 -9.66 -1.69 3.81
N VAL A 127 -8.74 -0.81 3.45
CA VAL A 127 -8.96 0.61 3.20
C VAL A 127 -8.83 0.90 1.72
N PHE A 128 -9.93 1.20 1.04
CA PHE A 128 -9.95 1.59 -0.37
C PHE A 128 -9.72 3.10 -0.52
N MET A 129 -8.83 3.48 -1.44
CA MET A 129 -8.46 4.86 -1.74
C MET A 129 -8.92 5.21 -3.16
N ASN A 130 -9.77 6.22 -3.29
CA ASN A 130 -10.11 6.79 -4.60
C ASN A 130 -9.10 7.89 -4.99
N VAL A 131 -9.16 8.38 -6.23
CA VAL A 131 -8.22 9.37 -6.77
C VAL A 131 -8.20 10.73 -6.04
N PHE A 132 -9.19 11.02 -5.21
CA PHE A 132 -9.27 12.26 -4.42
C PHE A 132 -8.69 12.12 -3.00
N ASN A 133 -8.35 10.90 -2.58
CA ASN A 133 -7.73 10.65 -1.28
C ASN A 133 -6.23 11.00 -1.28
N VAL A 134 -5.61 11.08 -0.11
CA VAL A 134 -4.16 11.15 0.03
C VAL A 134 -3.57 9.75 -0.20
N HIS A 135 -2.57 9.65 -1.05
CA HIS A 135 -2.01 8.37 -1.49
C HIS A 135 -0.70 7.97 -0.78
N SER A 136 -0.24 8.78 0.18
CA SER A 136 0.86 8.40 1.07
C SER A 136 0.42 7.28 1.99
N ASN A 137 1.24 6.23 2.10
CA ASN A 137 1.00 5.13 3.04
C ASN A 137 1.85 5.30 4.29
N ARG A 138 1.21 5.11 5.44
CA ARG A 138 1.80 5.36 6.76
C ARG A 138 1.78 4.11 7.62
N ALA A 139 2.80 3.95 8.47
CA ALA A 139 2.93 2.81 9.36
C ALA A 139 1.72 2.73 10.32
N PRO A 140 1.00 1.61 10.35
CA PRO A 140 -0.15 1.46 11.23
C PRO A 140 0.23 1.31 12.71
N VAL A 141 1.44 0.83 12.98
CA VAL A 141 1.94 0.50 14.32
C VAL A 141 3.41 0.89 14.46
N ASP A 142 3.89 0.98 15.72
CA ASP A 142 5.30 1.01 16.03
C ASP A 142 5.85 -0.42 15.94
N GLY A 143 7.03 -0.63 15.36
CA GLY A 143 7.59 -1.97 15.29
C GLY A 143 8.83 -2.07 14.40
N THR A 144 9.32 -3.29 14.26
CA THR A 144 10.45 -3.60 13.38
C THR A 144 9.96 -4.36 12.14
N VAL A 145 10.35 -3.90 10.98
CA VAL A 145 10.04 -4.57 9.72
C VAL A 145 10.81 -5.87 9.65
N THR A 146 10.12 -7.00 9.64
CA THR A 146 10.75 -8.32 9.54
C THR A 146 10.87 -8.79 8.09
N LYS A 147 9.91 -8.38 7.24
CA LYS A 147 9.86 -8.80 5.84
C LYS A 147 9.24 -7.71 4.98
N VAL A 148 9.79 -7.50 3.79
CA VAL A 148 9.18 -6.73 2.70
C VAL A 148 9.17 -7.62 1.48
N GLU A 149 8.00 -7.83 0.88
CA GLU A 149 7.84 -8.74 -0.24
C GLU A 149 6.95 -8.14 -1.32
N TYR A 150 7.51 -8.00 -2.51
CA TYR A 150 6.82 -7.47 -3.67
C TYR A 150 6.34 -8.59 -4.58
N PHE A 151 5.08 -8.50 -5.01
CA PHE A 151 4.45 -9.45 -5.91
C PHE A 151 4.00 -8.70 -7.17
N PRO A 152 4.60 -9.00 -8.33
CA PRO A 152 4.07 -8.52 -9.59
C PRO A 152 2.69 -9.11 -9.83
N GLY A 153 1.80 -8.35 -10.44
CA GLY A 153 0.42 -8.79 -10.65
C GLY A 153 -0.31 -7.99 -11.71
N ARG A 154 -1.61 -8.19 -11.76
CA ARG A 154 -2.53 -7.49 -12.64
C ARG A 154 -2.99 -6.17 -12.00
N PHE A 155 -3.84 -5.43 -12.72
CA PHE A 155 -4.40 -4.15 -12.27
C PHE A 155 -5.92 -4.19 -12.41
N PHE A 156 -6.58 -4.97 -11.54
CA PHE A 156 -8.03 -4.94 -11.41
C PHE A 156 -8.47 -3.80 -10.49
N ASN A 157 -9.77 -3.48 -10.52
CA ASN A 157 -10.33 -2.53 -9.56
C ASN A 157 -10.03 -3.00 -8.13
N ALA A 158 -9.36 -2.15 -7.35
CA ALA A 158 -8.92 -2.48 -5.99
C ALA A 158 -10.08 -2.67 -4.98
N ASP A 159 -11.29 -2.28 -5.34
CA ASP A 159 -12.51 -2.52 -4.56
C ASP A 159 -12.95 -4.00 -4.58
N LEU A 160 -12.49 -4.78 -5.54
CA LEU A 160 -12.84 -6.19 -5.68
C LEU A 160 -11.97 -7.07 -4.76
N ASP A 161 -12.58 -8.12 -4.17
CA ASP A 161 -11.87 -9.06 -3.27
C ASP A 161 -10.69 -9.77 -3.96
N LYS A 162 -10.84 -10.15 -5.23
CA LYS A 162 -9.74 -10.76 -6.02
C LYS A 162 -8.52 -9.86 -6.19
N ALA A 163 -8.67 -8.53 -6.04
CA ALA A 163 -7.54 -7.61 -6.15
C ALA A 163 -6.47 -7.88 -5.08
N SER A 164 -6.83 -8.37 -3.90
CA SER A 164 -5.89 -8.73 -2.84
C SER A 164 -4.87 -9.80 -3.24
N LEU A 165 -5.23 -10.70 -4.16
CA LEU A 165 -4.39 -11.84 -4.55
C LEU A 165 -3.83 -11.72 -5.96
N GLU A 166 -4.52 -11.05 -6.88
CA GLU A 166 -4.14 -11.01 -8.30
C GLU A 166 -3.43 -9.71 -8.70
N ASN A 167 -3.68 -8.59 -7.99
CA ASN A 167 -3.05 -7.32 -8.33
C ASN A 167 -1.60 -7.24 -7.86
N GLU A 168 -0.85 -6.35 -8.52
CA GLU A 168 0.47 -5.93 -8.05
C GLU A 168 0.34 -5.45 -6.60
N ARG A 169 1.17 -6.00 -5.72
CA ARG A 169 1.11 -5.73 -4.28
C ARG A 169 2.47 -5.78 -3.62
N ASN A 170 2.59 -5.05 -2.51
CA ASN A 170 3.78 -5.06 -1.68
C ASN A 170 3.38 -5.28 -0.22
N ALA A 171 3.83 -6.37 0.36
CA ALA A 171 3.55 -6.75 1.74
C ALA A 171 4.68 -6.33 2.65
N LEU A 172 4.31 -5.70 3.76
CA LEU A 172 5.18 -5.24 4.83
C LEU A 172 4.78 -5.96 6.12
N VAL A 173 5.63 -6.87 6.59
CA VAL A 173 5.41 -7.61 7.84
C VAL A 173 6.17 -6.90 8.96
N ILE A 174 5.46 -6.53 10.03
CA ILE A 174 5.96 -5.71 11.15
C ILE A 174 5.82 -6.52 12.44
N ASP A 175 6.91 -6.67 13.17
CA ASP A 175 6.91 -7.23 14.53
C ASP A 175 6.69 -6.11 15.55
N VAL A 176 5.66 -6.29 16.35
CA VAL A 176 5.23 -5.37 17.43
C VAL A 176 5.40 -6.11 18.77
N GLY A 177 6.64 -6.30 19.19
CA GLY A 177 6.93 -6.97 20.46
C GLY A 177 6.43 -8.43 20.53
N GLY A 178 6.61 -9.18 19.45
CA GLY A 178 6.19 -10.58 19.32
C GLY A 178 4.80 -10.77 18.69
N GLN A 179 4.05 -9.69 18.46
CA GLN A 179 2.81 -9.71 17.66
C GLN A 179 3.12 -9.27 16.24
N ILE A 180 2.57 -9.96 15.27
CA ILE A 180 2.77 -9.62 13.85
C ILE A 180 1.61 -8.80 13.32
N VAL A 181 1.92 -7.70 12.66
CA VAL A 181 0.98 -6.89 11.87
C VAL A 181 1.49 -6.84 10.44
N THR A 182 0.63 -7.18 9.47
CA THR A 182 1.00 -7.11 8.05
C THR A 182 0.23 -5.97 7.38
N SER A 183 0.93 -5.07 6.69
CA SER A 183 0.35 -3.99 5.89
C SER A 183 0.66 -4.24 4.42
N VAL A 184 -0.38 -4.37 3.59
CA VAL A 184 -0.23 -4.73 2.18
C VAL A 184 -0.74 -3.60 1.30
N GLN A 185 0.17 -3.00 0.55
CA GLN A 185 -0.17 -2.06 -0.51
C GLN A 185 -0.67 -2.85 -1.73
N VAL A 186 -1.85 -2.56 -2.23
CA VAL A 186 -2.47 -3.23 -3.38
C VAL A 186 -2.75 -2.17 -4.45
N ALA A 187 -2.16 -2.34 -5.63
CA ALA A 187 -2.39 -1.47 -6.77
C ALA A 187 -3.80 -1.66 -7.34
N GLY A 188 -4.43 -0.57 -7.78
CA GLY A 188 -5.73 -0.62 -8.44
C GLY A 188 -5.62 -0.51 -9.97
N LEU A 189 -6.75 -0.35 -10.64
CA LEU A 189 -6.90 -0.36 -12.10
C LEU A 189 -6.00 0.68 -12.81
N ILE A 190 -5.85 1.86 -12.23
CA ILE A 190 -5.06 2.97 -12.80
C ILE A 190 -3.69 3.04 -12.14
N ALA A 191 -3.52 2.39 -10.98
CA ALA A 191 -2.27 2.34 -10.26
C ALA A 191 -1.23 1.51 -11.04
N ARG A 192 -0.14 2.15 -11.42
CA ARG A 192 0.94 1.46 -12.15
C ARG A 192 2.24 1.41 -11.36
N ARG A 193 2.23 1.83 -10.08
CA ARG A 193 3.44 1.81 -9.27
C ARG A 193 3.17 1.91 -7.78
N ILE A 194 3.66 0.91 -7.06
CA ILE A 194 3.79 0.91 -5.62
C ILE A 194 5.21 1.36 -5.27
N LEU A 195 5.32 2.30 -4.35
CA LEU A 195 6.60 2.76 -3.79
C LEU A 195 6.66 2.35 -2.33
N CYS A 196 7.72 1.64 -1.96
CA CYS A 196 8.05 1.29 -0.59
C CYS A 196 9.44 1.84 -0.27
N TYR A 197 9.58 2.55 0.85
CA TYR A 197 10.83 3.25 1.24
C TYR A 197 11.57 2.54 2.36
N VAL A 198 11.02 1.44 2.85
CA VAL A 198 11.55 0.68 3.98
C VAL A 198 11.94 -0.71 3.56
N LYS A 199 12.84 -1.32 4.31
CA LYS A 199 13.37 -2.66 4.11
C LYS A 199 13.31 -3.48 5.41
N ALA A 200 13.51 -4.77 5.30
CA ALA A 200 13.66 -5.63 6.47
C ALA A 200 14.80 -5.14 7.38
N GLY A 201 14.55 -5.10 8.68
CA GLY A 201 15.41 -4.56 9.71
C GLY A 201 15.15 -3.10 10.08
N ASP A 202 14.39 -2.34 9.29
CA ASP A 202 14.06 -0.96 9.61
C ASP A 202 13.07 -0.88 10.77
N ARG A 203 13.24 0.13 11.64
CA ARG A 203 12.30 0.44 12.72
C ARG A 203 11.32 1.48 12.25
N LEU A 204 10.02 1.20 12.41
CA LEU A 204 8.92 2.10 12.08
C LEU A 204 8.31 2.71 13.33
N THR A 205 7.89 3.96 13.20
CA THR A 205 7.04 4.66 14.16
C THR A 205 5.65 4.84 13.57
N ARG A 206 4.61 4.70 14.38
CA ARG A 206 3.22 4.92 13.98
C ARG A 206 3.05 6.26 13.24
N GLY A 207 2.32 6.24 12.13
CA GLY A 207 2.14 7.43 11.29
C GLY A 207 3.35 7.79 10.41
N GLN A 208 4.51 7.13 10.58
CA GLN A 208 5.66 7.31 9.70
C GLN A 208 5.30 6.89 8.28
N ARG A 209 5.64 7.74 7.30
CA ARG A 209 5.45 7.42 5.90
C ARG A 209 6.40 6.31 5.47
N TYR A 210 5.85 5.21 4.97
CA TYR A 210 6.66 4.08 4.46
C TYR A 210 6.49 3.83 2.97
N GLY A 211 5.50 4.44 2.34
CA GLY A 211 5.25 4.21 0.93
C GLY A 211 4.30 5.20 0.27
N PHE A 212 4.04 4.96 -1.00
CA PHE A 212 3.11 5.73 -1.83
C PHE A 212 2.56 4.83 -2.95
N ILE A 213 1.26 4.93 -3.24
CA ILE A 213 0.64 4.21 -4.36
C ILE A 213 0.06 5.24 -5.33
N ARG A 214 0.35 5.11 -6.65
CA ARG A 214 -0.18 6.04 -7.64
C ARG A 214 -1.51 5.53 -8.21
N PHE A 215 -2.57 6.37 -8.15
CA PHE A 215 -3.89 6.27 -8.79
C PHE A 215 -4.76 5.07 -8.43
N GLY A 216 -5.62 5.27 -7.42
CA GLY A 216 -6.66 4.31 -7.02
C GLY A 216 -6.08 2.99 -6.53
N SER A 217 -6.27 2.69 -5.26
CA SER A 217 -5.56 1.61 -4.61
C SER A 217 -6.27 1.17 -3.34
N ARG A 218 -5.75 0.14 -2.71
CA ARG A 218 -6.21 -0.36 -1.41
C ARG A 218 -5.00 -0.65 -0.52
N VAL A 219 -5.18 -0.49 0.78
CA VAL A 219 -4.24 -1.02 1.76
C VAL A 219 -4.98 -2.00 2.66
N ASP A 220 -4.49 -3.24 2.70
CA ASP A 220 -5.01 -4.28 3.58
C ASP A 220 -4.12 -4.37 4.83
N VAL A 221 -4.72 -4.38 6.02
CA VAL A 221 -4.02 -4.56 7.30
C VAL A 221 -4.49 -5.86 7.92
N TYR A 222 -3.56 -6.78 8.14
CA TYR A 222 -3.81 -8.06 8.81
C TYR A 222 -3.31 -7.97 10.26
N LEU A 223 -4.20 -8.21 11.19
CA LEU A 223 -4.01 -8.08 12.63
C LEU A 223 -4.12 -9.43 13.33
N PRO A 224 -3.58 -9.61 14.53
CA PRO A 224 -3.87 -10.77 15.37
C PRO A 224 -5.39 -10.93 15.58
N LEU A 225 -5.89 -12.18 15.69
CA LEU A 225 -7.32 -12.47 15.86
C LEU A 225 -7.95 -11.82 17.11
N GLY A 226 -7.14 -11.56 18.15
CA GLY A 226 -7.59 -10.87 19.37
C GLY A 226 -7.83 -9.37 19.23
N SER A 227 -7.48 -8.78 18.07
CA SER A 227 -7.61 -7.34 17.84
C SER A 227 -9.08 -6.93 17.77
N ARG A 228 -9.39 -5.75 18.31
CA ARG A 228 -10.76 -5.21 18.38
C ARG A 228 -10.94 -4.10 17.35
N PRO A 229 -11.73 -4.28 16.27
CA PRO A 229 -12.03 -3.21 15.32
C PRO A 229 -12.71 -2.02 16.00
N ARG A 230 -12.31 -0.80 15.59
CA ARG A 230 -12.90 0.48 16.02
C ARG A 230 -13.60 1.20 14.87
N VAL A 231 -13.71 0.55 13.72
CA VAL A 231 -14.35 1.04 12.49
C VAL A 231 -15.35 0.01 11.97
N ALA A 232 -16.27 0.46 11.12
CA ALA A 232 -17.24 -0.37 10.42
C ALA A 232 -17.05 -0.28 8.91
N ILE A 233 -17.58 -1.26 8.16
CA ILE A 233 -17.58 -1.22 6.68
C ILE A 233 -18.38 0.02 6.24
N GLY A 234 -17.80 0.80 5.32
CA GLY A 234 -18.35 2.05 4.83
C GLY A 234 -17.83 3.31 5.52
N ASP A 235 -17.15 3.19 6.66
CA ASP A 235 -16.56 4.34 7.37
C ASP A 235 -15.48 5.01 6.53
N LYS A 236 -15.45 6.35 6.58
CA LYS A 236 -14.35 7.16 6.04
C LYS A 236 -13.24 7.25 7.07
N VAL A 237 -12.03 6.95 6.64
CA VAL A 237 -10.84 6.96 7.50
C VAL A 237 -9.76 7.87 6.93
N SER A 238 -8.96 8.42 7.83
CA SER A 238 -7.81 9.27 7.51
C SER A 238 -6.54 8.60 7.99
N ALA A 239 -5.54 8.53 7.11
CA ALA A 239 -4.22 8.01 7.45
C ALA A 239 -3.70 8.63 8.74
N THR A 240 -3.08 7.84 9.58
CA THR A 240 -2.50 8.25 10.88
C THR A 240 -3.54 8.63 11.94
N SER A 241 -4.56 9.44 11.61
CA SER A 241 -5.47 10.03 12.61
C SER A 241 -6.59 9.08 13.05
N THR A 242 -7.02 8.17 12.17
CA THR A 242 -8.09 7.21 12.51
C THR A 242 -7.52 5.93 13.10
N ILE A 243 -8.07 5.49 14.23
CA ILE A 243 -7.75 4.19 14.83
C ILE A 243 -8.63 3.14 14.17
N LEU A 244 -8.01 2.17 13.48
CA LEU A 244 -8.70 1.04 12.84
C LEU A 244 -9.09 -0.03 13.87
N ALA A 245 -8.18 -0.33 14.79
CA ALA A 245 -8.33 -1.38 15.78
C ALA A 245 -7.42 -1.16 16.99
N GLU A 246 -7.60 -1.98 18.01
CA GLU A 246 -6.70 -2.14 19.15
C GLU A 246 -6.13 -3.56 19.15
N LEU A 247 -4.81 -3.68 19.38
CA LEU A 247 -4.10 -4.97 19.53
C LEU A 247 -4.36 -5.59 20.89
#